data_642263e2e006d9a363325532e0b316e4
#
_entry.id   642263e2e006d9a363325532e0b316e4
#
_cell.length_a   1.000
_cell.length_b   1.000
_cell.length_c   1.000
_cell.angle_alpha   90.00
_cell.angle_beta   90.00
_cell.angle_gamma   90.00
#
_symmetry.space_group_name_H-M   'P 1'
#
loop_
_entity.id
_entity.type
_entity.pdbx_description
1 polymer ?
#
loop_
_entity_poly.entity_id
_entity_poly.type
_entity_poly.pdbx_seq_one_letter_code
_entity_poly.pdbx_strand_id
1 'polypeptide(L)'
;MVVIDVDTHLESGPELAAEFCDAVGASMPHCPELRALMFAGELLRALPPDRRPTGEQLYPPVPEEEPWSVRASVKHELPANDDAGARVAWMDDNGIDLALVNFGSSNVGAGVLLREVPDLQRLSSMTNDFIADRLDGHTERLLQVAVLKDASDLDWAVAELTRMRARGCRGFSVPTKPANGCAIGHPAWDRLWSAASDLGMIYVMHIGFTPSFLDAGSADSGWMLPGGSGAGGALRFLTSESQLAAQRALATMVFGGVFARHPNLTVLLEETQVGWLPSFIDRLERLTQPHLEQFINVWPYELSAGEFMYRNVRATPLVSQGDDTVSLLGQIPEMMVFSTDFPHPEGNDVFYDPGLDAIDGALRQSFLGENIAACFERMGDPVEVPSR
;
A
#
# COMPACT_ATOMS: atom_id res chain seq x y z
N MET A 1 -5.74 -26.17 -2.14
CA MET A 1 -6.13 -24.85 -1.58
C MET A 1 -5.10 -23.88 -2.11
N VAL A 2 -5.53 -22.84 -2.80
CA VAL A 2 -4.64 -21.79 -3.31
C VAL A 2 -4.40 -20.77 -2.23
N VAL A 3 -3.15 -20.36 -2.03
CA VAL A 3 -2.76 -19.32 -1.08
C VAL A 3 -2.06 -18.20 -1.84
N ILE A 4 -2.64 -17.01 -1.78
CA ILE A 4 -2.12 -15.80 -2.44
C ILE A 4 -1.81 -14.76 -1.36
N ASP A 5 -0.55 -14.45 -1.21
CA ASP A 5 -0.06 -13.40 -0.35
C ASP A 5 -0.11 -12.07 -1.12
N VAL A 6 -1.02 -11.19 -0.75
CA VAL A 6 -1.24 -9.97 -1.54
C VAL A 6 -0.38 -8.79 -1.09
N ASP A 7 0.32 -8.92 0.03
CA ASP A 7 1.22 -7.89 0.55
C ASP A 7 2.49 -8.52 1.12
N THR A 8 3.57 -8.41 0.36
CA THR A 8 4.90 -8.82 0.79
C THR A 8 5.94 -7.90 0.13
N HIS A 9 7.12 -7.82 0.72
CA HIS A 9 8.10 -6.83 0.32
C HIS A 9 9.44 -7.46 -0.10
N LEU A 10 10.08 -6.87 -1.10
CA LEU A 10 11.51 -7.01 -1.24
C LEU A 10 12.18 -5.98 -0.34
N GLU A 11 12.75 -6.46 0.73
CA GLU A 11 13.43 -5.67 1.74
C GLU A 11 14.74 -6.32 2.10
N SER A 12 15.81 -5.59 2.04
CA SER A 12 17.08 -6.10 2.54
C SER A 12 17.81 -5.10 3.42
N GLY A 13 18.94 -5.55 3.86
CA GLY A 13 19.92 -4.75 4.55
C GLY A 13 20.45 -3.59 3.69
N PRO A 14 21.48 -2.92 4.18
CA PRO A 14 22.07 -1.74 3.53
C PRO A 14 22.59 -2.00 2.11
N GLU A 15 22.83 -3.25 1.75
CA GLU A 15 23.35 -3.61 0.43
C GLU A 15 22.33 -3.36 -0.69
N LEU A 16 21.09 -3.83 -0.56
CA LEU A 16 20.05 -3.58 -1.57
C LEU A 16 19.71 -2.08 -1.66
N ALA A 17 19.68 -1.39 -0.53
CA ALA A 17 19.45 0.05 -0.51
C ALA A 17 20.59 0.81 -1.23
N ALA A 18 21.86 0.39 -1.05
CA ALA A 18 23.00 0.97 -1.75
C ALA A 18 22.93 0.70 -3.27
N GLU A 19 22.63 -0.54 -3.66
CA GLU A 19 22.45 -0.90 -5.07
C GLU A 19 21.30 -0.10 -5.72
N PHE A 20 20.21 0.08 -5.00
CA PHE A 20 19.09 0.89 -5.49
C PHE A 20 19.51 2.37 -5.63
N CYS A 21 20.20 2.95 -4.65
CA CYS A 21 20.70 4.31 -4.74
C CYS A 21 21.64 4.48 -5.94
N ASP A 22 22.56 3.55 -6.15
CA ASP A 22 23.45 3.55 -7.31
C ASP A 22 22.66 3.47 -8.62
N ALA A 23 21.66 2.59 -8.70
CA ALA A 23 20.85 2.40 -9.90
C ALA A 23 20.05 3.66 -10.27
N VAL A 24 19.57 4.42 -9.30
CA VAL A 24 18.82 5.67 -9.53
C VAL A 24 19.73 6.91 -9.58
N GLY A 25 21.02 6.75 -9.34
CA GLY A 25 22.00 7.83 -9.36
C GLY A 25 21.89 8.77 -8.16
N ALA A 26 21.55 8.23 -7.00
CA ALA A 26 21.43 8.95 -5.75
C ALA A 26 22.47 8.51 -4.73
N SER A 27 22.82 9.38 -3.78
CA SER A 27 23.70 9.04 -2.67
C SER A 27 22.96 8.23 -1.61
N MET A 28 23.65 7.25 -1.02
CA MET A 28 23.10 6.52 0.12
C MET A 28 22.88 7.49 1.29
N PRO A 29 21.66 7.61 1.81
CA PRO A 29 21.38 8.61 2.82
C PRO A 29 21.92 8.23 4.21
N HIS A 30 22.25 9.25 5.00
CA HIS A 30 22.67 9.06 6.40
C HIS A 30 21.45 8.64 7.27
N CYS A 31 21.68 7.69 8.16
CA CYS A 31 20.68 7.08 9.02
C CYS A 31 19.74 8.09 9.76
N PRO A 32 20.24 9.18 10.39
CA PRO A 32 19.37 10.16 11.05
C PRO A 32 18.43 10.89 10.09
N GLU A 33 18.89 11.20 8.88
CA GLU A 33 18.08 11.89 7.87
C GLU A 33 17.00 11.00 7.31
N LEU A 34 17.26 9.71 7.14
CA LEU A 34 16.30 8.74 6.67
C LEU A 34 15.14 8.56 7.64
N ARG A 35 15.44 8.29 8.91
CA ARG A 35 14.40 8.16 9.93
C ARG A 35 13.52 9.41 10.01
N ALA A 36 14.13 10.59 9.94
CA ALA A 36 13.40 11.84 9.91
C ALA A 36 12.49 11.97 8.70
N LEU A 37 12.95 11.52 7.53
CA LEU A 37 12.21 11.65 6.27
C LEU A 37 11.15 10.57 6.10
N MET A 38 11.41 9.34 6.54
CA MET A 38 10.43 8.26 6.51
C MET A 38 9.20 8.57 7.39
N PHE A 39 9.46 8.91 8.64
CA PHE A 39 8.42 8.97 9.67
C PHE A 39 7.89 10.38 9.95
N ALA A 40 8.58 11.41 9.50
CA ALA A 40 8.18 12.79 9.76
C ALA A 40 8.21 13.69 8.52
N GLY A 41 8.54 13.18 7.35
CA GLY A 41 8.76 14.02 6.16
C GLY A 41 7.52 14.83 5.75
N GLU A 42 6.34 14.27 5.83
CA GLU A 42 5.08 14.99 5.57
C GLU A 42 4.78 16.00 6.70
N LEU A 43 4.98 15.58 7.94
CA LEU A 43 4.83 16.45 9.12
C LEU A 43 5.78 17.63 9.06
N LEU A 44 7.05 17.37 8.72
CA LEU A 44 8.07 18.40 8.58
C LEU A 44 7.76 19.37 7.44
N ARG A 45 7.17 18.87 6.35
CA ARG A 45 6.73 19.72 5.23
C ARG A 45 5.57 20.63 5.61
N ALA A 46 4.66 20.16 6.47
CA ALA A 46 3.54 20.95 6.97
C ALA A 46 3.97 22.06 7.92
N LEU A 47 5.10 21.92 8.63
CA LEU A 47 5.62 22.94 9.52
C LEU A 47 6.26 24.12 8.77
N PRO A 48 6.09 25.37 9.26
CA PRO A 48 6.87 26.52 8.79
C PRO A 48 8.37 26.23 8.85
N PRO A 49 9.18 26.70 7.87
CA PRO A 49 10.61 26.36 7.78
C PRO A 49 11.41 26.70 9.04
N ASP A 50 11.07 27.79 9.73
CA ASP A 50 11.70 28.26 10.97
C ASP A 50 11.32 27.44 12.22
N ARG A 51 10.31 26.57 12.08
CA ARG A 51 9.82 25.68 13.15
C ARG A 51 10.15 24.21 12.88
N ARG A 52 10.78 23.90 11.75
CA ARG A 52 11.18 22.54 11.44
C ARG A 52 12.33 22.11 12.33
N PRO A 53 12.20 21.01 13.09
CA PRO A 53 13.28 20.48 13.87
C PRO A 53 14.41 19.99 12.95
N THR A 54 15.64 20.06 13.46
CA THR A 54 16.80 19.45 12.79
C THR A 54 16.79 17.93 12.96
N GLY A 55 17.55 17.20 12.14
CA GLY A 55 17.68 15.75 12.26
C GLY A 55 18.09 15.30 13.68
N GLU A 56 19.03 16.01 14.33
CA GLU A 56 19.47 15.72 15.70
C GLU A 56 18.36 15.95 16.76
N GLN A 57 17.43 16.86 16.50
CA GLN A 57 16.30 17.10 17.41
C GLN A 57 15.20 16.03 17.23
N LEU A 58 15.09 15.43 16.06
CA LEU A 58 14.10 14.39 15.77
C LEU A 58 14.53 13.03 16.35
N TYR A 59 15.80 12.75 16.36
CA TYR A 59 16.36 11.48 16.82
C TYR A 59 17.60 11.71 17.67
N PRO A 60 17.77 11.02 18.80
CA PRO A 60 19.02 11.00 19.49
C PRO A 60 20.14 10.48 18.54
N PRO A 61 21.39 10.91 18.73
CA PRO A 61 22.52 10.44 17.94
C PRO A 61 22.52 8.91 17.92
N VAL A 62 22.48 8.32 16.73
CA VAL A 62 22.73 6.88 16.56
C VAL A 62 24.25 6.73 16.61
N PRO A 63 24.80 5.76 17.37
CA PRO A 63 26.23 5.47 17.35
C PRO A 63 26.72 5.29 15.90
N GLU A 64 27.88 5.87 15.57
CA GLU A 64 28.47 5.77 14.22
C GLU A 64 28.66 4.31 13.74
N GLU A 65 28.65 3.35 14.67
CA GLU A 65 28.85 1.93 14.43
C GLU A 65 27.55 1.17 14.07
N GLU A 66 26.38 1.78 14.22
CA GLU A 66 25.16 1.17 13.69
C GLU A 66 24.94 1.65 12.26
N PRO A 67 25.29 0.80 11.26
CA PRO A 67 24.86 1.07 9.90
C PRO A 67 23.35 1.23 9.93
N TRP A 68 22.84 2.11 9.08
CA TRP A 68 21.41 2.26 8.87
C TRP A 68 20.76 0.88 8.82
N SER A 69 20.01 0.57 9.86
CA SER A 69 19.41 -0.72 9.96
C SER A 69 18.01 -0.64 9.39
N VAL A 70 17.87 -0.97 8.12
CA VAL A 70 16.68 -1.69 7.65
C VAL A 70 16.42 -2.88 8.58
N ARG A 71 17.43 -3.38 9.28
CA ARG A 71 17.35 -4.39 10.36
C ARG A 71 16.26 -4.14 11.39
N ALA A 72 15.89 -2.89 11.63
CA ALA A 72 14.77 -2.56 12.51
C ALA A 72 13.41 -2.73 11.82
N SER A 73 13.38 -2.79 10.49
CA SER A 73 12.17 -2.95 9.68
C SER A 73 12.00 -4.35 9.09
N VAL A 74 12.91 -5.29 9.35
CA VAL A 74 12.78 -6.67 8.90
C VAL A 74 12.76 -7.63 10.08
N LYS A 75 11.86 -8.62 10.01
CA LYS A 75 11.63 -9.61 11.06
C LYS A 75 12.80 -10.59 11.22
N HIS A 76 13.45 -10.92 10.10
CA HIS A 76 14.54 -11.88 10.02
C HIS A 76 15.51 -11.49 8.92
N GLU A 77 16.81 -11.73 9.12
CA GLU A 77 17.82 -11.64 8.06
C GLU A 77 17.80 -12.97 7.27
N LEU A 78 17.01 -13.03 6.22
CA LEU A 78 16.88 -14.21 5.36
C LEU A 78 17.24 -13.84 3.92
N PRO A 79 17.85 -14.75 3.14
CA PRO A 79 18.05 -14.55 1.70
C PRO A 79 16.73 -14.24 0.97
N ALA A 80 15.60 -14.76 1.47
CA ALA A 80 14.27 -14.50 0.93
C ALA A 80 13.84 -13.02 0.99
N ASN A 81 14.54 -12.16 1.74
CA ASN A 81 14.20 -10.75 1.82
C ASN A 81 14.47 -10.00 0.52
N ASP A 82 15.50 -10.36 -0.23
CA ASP A 82 15.97 -9.63 -1.41
C ASP A 82 16.29 -10.51 -2.64
N ASP A 83 16.41 -11.82 -2.47
CA ASP A 83 16.64 -12.77 -3.55
C ASP A 83 15.32 -13.45 -3.96
N ALA A 84 14.94 -13.33 -5.24
CA ALA A 84 13.69 -13.86 -5.75
C ALA A 84 13.61 -15.40 -5.72
N GLY A 85 14.73 -16.08 -6.00
CA GLY A 85 14.77 -17.54 -5.95
C GLY A 85 14.64 -18.07 -4.53
N ALA A 86 15.34 -17.44 -3.56
CA ALA A 86 15.20 -17.74 -2.15
C ALA A 86 13.79 -17.40 -1.62
N ARG A 87 13.16 -16.33 -2.14
CA ARG A 87 11.77 -15.99 -1.82
C ARG A 87 10.80 -17.07 -2.29
N VAL A 88 10.94 -17.57 -3.51
CA VAL A 88 10.10 -18.67 -4.01
C VAL A 88 10.27 -19.93 -3.15
N ALA A 89 11.51 -20.29 -2.79
CA ALA A 89 11.75 -21.41 -1.89
C ALA A 89 11.10 -21.21 -0.51
N TRP A 90 11.19 -20.00 0.06
CA TRP A 90 10.52 -19.67 1.32
C TRP A 90 8.99 -19.76 1.19
N MET A 91 8.42 -19.31 0.06
CA MET A 91 6.98 -19.46 -0.21
C MET A 91 6.57 -20.92 -0.27
N ASP A 92 7.38 -21.78 -0.91
CA ASP A 92 7.12 -23.23 -1.00
C ASP A 92 7.13 -23.88 0.40
N ASP A 93 8.10 -23.53 1.25
CA ASP A 93 8.20 -24.02 2.64
C ASP A 93 7.01 -23.57 3.50
N ASN A 94 6.42 -22.40 3.18
CA ASN A 94 5.30 -21.81 3.89
C ASN A 94 3.94 -22.01 3.20
N GLY A 95 3.89 -22.76 2.10
CA GLY A 95 2.64 -23.10 1.45
C GLY A 95 1.98 -21.96 0.68
N ILE A 96 2.71 -20.91 0.29
CA ILE A 96 2.23 -19.77 -0.50
C ILE A 96 2.42 -20.07 -1.99
N ASP A 97 1.38 -19.90 -2.78
CA ASP A 97 1.41 -20.20 -4.22
C ASP A 97 1.81 -18.98 -5.06
N LEU A 98 1.28 -17.81 -4.74
CA LEU A 98 1.54 -16.54 -5.43
C LEU A 98 1.77 -15.44 -4.41
N ALA A 99 2.54 -14.41 -4.78
CA ALA A 99 2.70 -13.23 -3.97
C ALA A 99 2.67 -11.95 -4.82
N LEU A 100 1.96 -10.92 -4.35
CA LEU A 100 2.11 -9.55 -4.83
C LEU A 100 3.27 -8.92 -4.08
N VAL A 101 4.25 -8.40 -4.84
CA VAL A 101 5.51 -7.92 -4.27
C VAL A 101 5.59 -6.41 -4.36
N ASN A 102 5.58 -5.78 -3.20
CA ASN A 102 5.89 -4.37 -3.01
C ASN A 102 7.40 -4.17 -2.85
N PHE A 103 7.89 -2.96 -3.11
CA PHE A 103 9.25 -2.59 -2.79
C PHE A 103 9.27 -1.69 -1.55
N GLY A 104 9.61 -2.25 -0.41
CA GLY A 104 9.61 -1.56 0.86
C GLY A 104 10.73 -0.54 0.98
N SER A 105 11.96 -0.90 0.67
CA SER A 105 13.12 0.00 0.72
C SER A 105 12.96 1.24 -0.16
N SER A 106 12.03 1.24 -1.12
CA SER A 106 11.69 2.41 -1.93
C SER A 106 11.03 3.51 -1.09
N ASN A 107 10.27 3.14 -0.07
CA ASN A 107 9.68 4.11 0.84
C ASN A 107 10.75 4.82 1.66
N VAL A 108 11.79 4.12 2.02
CA VAL A 108 12.99 4.63 2.68
C VAL A 108 13.75 5.59 1.79
N GLY A 109 14.00 5.18 0.57
CA GLY A 109 14.67 6.01 -0.42
C GLY A 109 13.83 7.21 -0.86
N ALA A 110 12.49 7.08 -0.89
CA ALA A 110 11.61 8.09 -1.48
C ALA A 110 11.79 9.49 -0.90
N GLY A 111 11.96 9.64 0.40
CA GLY A 111 12.14 10.95 1.03
C GLY A 111 13.47 11.62 0.67
N VAL A 112 14.53 10.84 0.54
CA VAL A 112 15.88 11.30 0.24
C VAL A 112 16.09 11.39 -1.26
N LEU A 113 15.64 10.38 -2.00
CA LEU A 113 15.69 10.34 -3.46
C LEU A 113 14.91 11.51 -4.09
N LEU A 114 13.84 11.96 -3.44
CA LEU A 114 13.10 13.16 -3.86
C LEU A 114 13.92 14.45 -3.88
N ARG A 115 15.01 14.54 -3.12
CA ARG A 115 15.92 15.69 -3.18
C ARG A 115 16.89 15.58 -4.34
N GLU A 116 17.38 14.39 -4.64
CA GLU A 116 18.42 14.15 -5.65
C GLU A 116 17.84 13.80 -7.02
N VAL A 117 16.64 13.17 -7.03
CA VAL A 117 15.90 12.84 -8.26
C VAL A 117 14.53 13.51 -8.23
N PRO A 118 14.43 14.80 -8.56
CA PRO A 118 13.17 15.55 -8.50
C PRO A 118 12.15 15.13 -9.57
N ASP A 119 12.58 14.42 -10.60
CA ASP A 119 11.73 13.85 -11.63
C ASP A 119 11.11 12.53 -11.12
N LEU A 120 9.91 12.63 -10.57
CA LEU A 120 9.19 11.51 -9.97
C LEU A 120 8.76 10.44 -10.98
N GLN A 121 8.53 10.83 -12.24
CA GLN A 121 8.18 9.88 -13.29
C GLN A 121 9.40 9.01 -13.62
N ARG A 122 10.55 9.67 -13.82
CA ARG A 122 11.82 8.97 -14.02
C ARG A 122 12.15 8.07 -12.84
N LEU A 123 12.03 8.57 -11.60
CA LEU A 123 12.28 7.77 -10.39
C LEU A 123 11.34 6.56 -10.31
N SER A 124 10.06 6.72 -10.66
CA SER A 124 9.11 5.61 -10.72
C SER A 124 9.56 4.55 -11.71
N SER A 125 9.88 4.96 -12.95
CA SER A 125 10.33 4.01 -13.99
C SER A 125 11.61 3.27 -13.58
N MET A 126 12.59 3.96 -13.00
CA MET A 126 13.84 3.35 -12.52
C MET A 126 13.58 2.37 -11.36
N THR A 127 12.70 2.73 -10.43
CA THR A 127 12.29 1.84 -9.33
C THR A 127 11.60 0.59 -9.88
N ASN A 128 10.67 0.77 -10.80
CA ASN A 128 9.93 -0.32 -11.41
C ASN A 128 10.86 -1.28 -12.17
N ASP A 129 11.83 -0.75 -12.92
CA ASP A 129 12.82 -1.57 -13.63
C ASP A 129 13.73 -2.32 -12.67
N PHE A 130 14.21 -1.67 -11.62
CA PHE A 130 15.07 -2.28 -10.61
C PHE A 130 14.44 -3.52 -9.97
N ILE A 131 13.14 -3.43 -9.64
CA ILE A 131 12.40 -4.56 -9.08
C ILE A 131 12.14 -5.63 -10.14
N ALA A 132 11.67 -5.23 -11.33
CA ALA A 132 11.37 -6.16 -12.39
C ALA A 132 12.59 -6.99 -12.82
N ASP A 133 13.80 -6.38 -12.82
CA ASP A 133 15.05 -7.08 -13.12
C ASP A 133 15.38 -8.13 -12.04
N ARG A 134 15.03 -7.87 -10.76
CA ARG A 134 15.22 -8.83 -9.68
C ARG A 134 14.20 -9.97 -9.69
N LEU A 135 12.99 -9.72 -10.16
CA LEU A 135 11.94 -10.72 -10.25
C LEU A 135 11.99 -11.52 -11.57
N ASP A 136 12.89 -11.17 -12.48
CA ASP A 136 13.01 -11.85 -13.78
C ASP A 136 13.24 -13.36 -13.60
N GLY A 137 12.50 -14.17 -14.37
CA GLY A 137 12.50 -15.64 -14.23
C GLY A 137 11.61 -16.18 -13.10
N HIS A 138 10.94 -15.32 -12.30
CA HIS A 138 10.06 -15.73 -11.21
C HIS A 138 8.68 -15.04 -11.27
N THR A 139 8.36 -14.36 -12.35
CA THR A 139 7.13 -13.56 -12.50
C THR A 139 5.84 -14.37 -12.56
N GLU A 140 5.92 -15.70 -12.67
CA GLU A 140 4.79 -16.61 -12.50
C GLU A 140 4.40 -16.84 -11.03
N ARG A 141 5.29 -16.51 -10.09
CA ARG A 141 5.09 -16.66 -8.64
C ARG A 141 5.12 -15.33 -7.89
N LEU A 142 5.94 -14.38 -8.35
CA LEU A 142 6.18 -13.08 -7.73
C LEU A 142 5.64 -11.98 -8.66
N LEU A 143 4.47 -11.47 -8.33
CA LEU A 143 3.71 -10.51 -9.12
C LEU A 143 4.03 -9.10 -8.63
N GLN A 144 4.84 -8.36 -9.36
CA GLN A 144 5.24 -7.01 -8.93
C GLN A 144 4.05 -6.05 -8.81
N VAL A 145 4.10 -5.19 -7.79
CA VAL A 145 3.32 -3.96 -7.68
C VAL A 145 4.16 -2.79 -8.19
N ALA A 146 3.78 -2.20 -9.32
CA ALA A 146 4.47 -1.06 -9.90
C ALA A 146 4.19 0.22 -9.11
N VAL A 147 5.18 1.10 -8.98
CA VAL A 147 5.02 2.38 -8.29
C VAL A 147 4.87 3.53 -9.28
N LEU A 148 3.88 4.39 -9.08
CA LEU A 148 3.68 5.64 -9.80
C LEU A 148 3.73 6.79 -8.78
N LYS A 149 4.91 7.32 -8.50
CA LYS A 149 5.08 8.39 -7.49
C LYS A 149 4.46 9.72 -7.89
N ASP A 150 4.25 9.92 -9.19
CA ASP A 150 3.55 11.08 -9.76
C ASP A 150 2.64 10.65 -10.91
N ALA A 151 1.34 10.78 -10.73
CA ALA A 151 0.33 10.55 -11.76
C ALA A 151 -0.29 11.87 -12.29
N SER A 152 0.40 12.98 -12.17
CA SER A 152 -0.06 14.26 -12.71
C SER A 152 -0.10 14.27 -14.25
N ASP A 153 0.74 13.47 -14.89
CA ASP A 153 0.68 13.14 -16.31
C ASP A 153 0.10 11.74 -16.52
N LEU A 154 -1.18 11.68 -16.86
CA LEU A 154 -1.89 10.42 -17.06
C LEU A 154 -1.46 9.69 -18.34
N ASP A 155 -0.92 10.39 -19.33
CA ASP A 155 -0.40 9.75 -20.55
C ASP A 155 0.85 8.92 -20.22
N TRP A 156 1.75 9.50 -19.43
CA TRP A 156 2.90 8.79 -18.90
C TRP A 156 2.46 7.64 -17.98
N ALA A 157 1.54 7.90 -17.05
CA ALA A 157 1.10 6.89 -16.09
C ALA A 157 0.52 5.64 -16.79
N VAL A 158 -0.33 5.83 -17.80
CA VAL A 158 -0.90 4.73 -18.60
C VAL A 158 0.17 3.99 -19.40
N ALA A 159 1.13 4.73 -19.99
CA ALA A 159 2.24 4.12 -20.72
C ALA A 159 3.12 3.27 -19.78
N GLU A 160 3.38 3.76 -18.57
CA GLU A 160 4.16 3.05 -17.56
C GLU A 160 3.43 1.79 -17.06
N LEU A 161 2.12 1.86 -16.78
CA LEU A 161 1.34 0.66 -16.43
C LEU A 161 1.39 -0.39 -17.54
N THR A 162 1.22 0.04 -18.81
CA THR A 162 1.28 -0.87 -19.96
C THR A 162 2.65 -1.53 -20.06
N ARG A 163 3.71 -0.76 -19.88
CA ARG A 163 5.10 -1.25 -19.90
C ARG A 163 5.35 -2.27 -18.79
N MET A 164 4.92 -1.95 -17.56
CA MET A 164 5.13 -2.81 -16.42
C MET A 164 4.26 -4.07 -16.45
N ARG A 165 3.04 -3.96 -16.98
CA ARG A 165 2.20 -5.13 -17.21
C ARG A 165 2.87 -6.14 -18.15
N ALA A 166 3.54 -5.66 -19.21
CA ALA A 166 4.31 -6.50 -20.12
C ALA A 166 5.52 -7.17 -19.46
N ARG A 167 5.98 -6.65 -18.30
CA ARG A 167 7.03 -7.24 -17.45
C ARG A 167 6.50 -8.13 -16.31
N GLY A 168 5.20 -8.44 -16.30
CA GLY A 168 4.60 -9.33 -15.31
C GLY A 168 3.95 -8.66 -14.11
N CYS A 169 3.95 -7.32 -14.03
CA CYS A 169 3.24 -6.63 -12.94
C CYS A 169 1.74 -6.91 -12.95
N ARG A 170 1.17 -7.07 -11.76
CA ARG A 170 -0.27 -7.31 -11.57
C ARG A 170 -0.92 -6.29 -10.62
N GLY A 171 -0.13 -5.44 -10.00
CA GLY A 171 -0.60 -4.36 -9.17
C GLY A 171 0.12 -3.05 -9.48
N PHE A 172 -0.40 -1.95 -8.98
CA PHE A 172 0.26 -0.65 -9.01
C PHE A 172 -0.20 0.22 -7.85
N SER A 173 0.68 1.07 -7.37
CA SER A 173 0.39 2.09 -6.35
C SER A 173 0.54 3.48 -6.93
N VAL A 174 -0.41 4.36 -6.59
CA VAL A 174 -0.37 5.79 -6.88
C VAL A 174 -0.80 6.55 -5.62
N PRO A 175 -0.22 7.71 -5.30
CA PRO A 175 -0.60 8.47 -4.13
C PRO A 175 -2.09 8.82 -4.14
N THR A 176 -2.78 8.62 -3.02
CA THR A 176 -4.19 9.03 -2.83
C THR A 176 -4.39 10.54 -2.80
N LYS A 177 -3.30 11.28 -2.76
CA LYS A 177 -3.22 12.74 -2.78
C LYS A 177 -3.75 13.30 -4.11
N PRO A 178 -4.56 14.38 -4.08
CA PRO A 178 -4.99 15.02 -5.32
C PRO A 178 -3.83 15.41 -6.22
N ALA A 179 -3.88 15.01 -7.49
CA ALA A 179 -2.98 15.51 -8.52
C ALA A 179 -3.73 16.52 -9.40
N ASN A 180 -3.04 17.59 -9.82
CA ASN A 180 -3.62 18.65 -10.63
C ASN A 180 -4.92 19.25 -10.05
N GLY A 181 -5.04 19.29 -8.72
CA GLY A 181 -6.22 19.79 -8.02
C GLY A 181 -7.43 18.84 -8.03
N CYS A 182 -7.31 17.63 -8.56
CA CYS A 182 -8.38 16.66 -8.66
C CYS A 182 -8.11 15.45 -7.77
N ALA A 183 -9.08 15.11 -6.91
CA ALA A 183 -9.05 13.86 -6.15
C ALA A 183 -9.15 12.64 -7.07
N ILE A 184 -8.66 11.50 -6.61
CA ILE A 184 -8.63 10.24 -7.39
C ILE A 184 -10.02 9.74 -7.83
N GLY A 185 -11.09 10.20 -7.19
CA GLY A 185 -12.48 9.94 -7.59
C GLY A 185 -12.98 10.80 -8.75
N HIS A 186 -12.26 11.84 -9.15
CA HIS A 186 -12.68 12.76 -10.20
C HIS A 186 -12.56 12.10 -11.59
N PRO A 187 -13.50 12.35 -12.54
CA PRO A 187 -13.46 11.79 -13.89
C PRO A 187 -12.17 12.07 -14.68
N ALA A 188 -11.42 13.09 -14.31
CA ALA A 188 -10.09 13.34 -14.91
C ALA A 188 -9.13 12.14 -14.76
N TRP A 189 -9.36 11.26 -13.80
CA TRP A 189 -8.56 10.05 -13.58
C TRP A 189 -9.07 8.81 -14.35
N ASP A 190 -10.21 8.91 -15.02
CA ASP A 190 -10.86 7.75 -15.67
C ASP A 190 -9.94 7.04 -16.67
N ARG A 191 -9.05 7.79 -17.31
CA ARG A 191 -8.08 7.22 -18.26
C ARG A 191 -7.13 6.23 -17.56
N LEU A 192 -6.69 6.52 -16.33
CA LEU A 192 -5.87 5.60 -15.55
C LEU A 192 -6.67 4.40 -15.08
N TRP A 193 -7.90 4.64 -14.58
CA TRP A 193 -8.77 3.58 -14.09
C TRP A 193 -9.23 2.62 -15.21
N SER A 194 -9.52 3.14 -16.42
CA SER A 194 -9.76 2.31 -17.60
C SER A 194 -8.54 1.44 -17.93
N ALA A 195 -7.36 2.05 -18.02
CA ALA A 195 -6.14 1.31 -18.34
C ALA A 195 -5.85 0.22 -17.30
N ALA A 196 -5.98 0.53 -16.01
CA ALA A 196 -5.80 -0.45 -14.94
C ALA A 196 -6.77 -1.64 -15.07
N SER A 197 -8.05 -1.36 -15.34
CA SER A 197 -9.08 -2.39 -15.55
C SER A 197 -8.80 -3.23 -16.78
N ASP A 198 -8.43 -2.61 -17.91
CA ASP A 198 -8.17 -3.29 -19.18
C ASP A 198 -6.87 -4.15 -19.13
N LEU A 199 -5.90 -3.73 -18.32
CA LEU A 199 -4.63 -4.43 -18.10
C LEU A 199 -4.72 -5.51 -17.01
N GLY A 200 -5.85 -5.63 -16.31
CA GLY A 200 -5.99 -6.56 -15.18
C GLY A 200 -5.06 -6.24 -14.01
N MET A 201 -4.83 -4.94 -13.74
CA MET A 201 -3.93 -4.50 -12.66
C MET A 201 -4.72 -3.95 -11.47
N ILE A 202 -4.42 -4.46 -10.28
CA ILE A 202 -5.04 -4.04 -9.02
C ILE A 202 -4.44 -2.68 -8.59
N TYR A 203 -5.30 -1.73 -8.20
CA TYR A 203 -4.85 -0.51 -7.54
C TYR A 203 -4.60 -0.79 -6.06
N VAL A 204 -3.37 -0.67 -5.63
CA VAL A 204 -2.91 -0.91 -4.26
C VAL A 204 -2.83 0.41 -3.51
N MET A 205 -3.61 0.54 -2.43
CA MET A 205 -3.53 1.63 -1.46
C MET A 205 -2.70 1.16 -0.25
N HIS A 206 -1.40 1.25 -0.36
CA HIS A 206 -0.47 0.95 0.72
C HIS A 206 -0.20 2.19 1.59
N ILE A 207 0.13 2.02 2.87
CA ILE A 207 0.37 3.11 3.82
C ILE A 207 1.36 4.16 3.30
N GLY A 208 2.41 3.76 2.61
CA GLY A 208 3.40 4.67 2.03
C GLY A 208 2.86 5.55 0.89
N PHE A 209 1.72 5.18 0.29
CA PHE A 209 1.03 5.90 -0.77
C PHE A 209 -0.28 6.55 -0.32
N THR A 210 -0.61 6.47 0.97
CA THR A 210 -1.78 7.11 1.58
C THR A 210 -1.36 8.29 2.47
N PRO A 211 -0.80 9.38 1.90
CA PRO A 211 -0.27 10.47 2.71
C PRO A 211 -1.39 11.17 3.48
N SER A 212 -1.10 11.50 4.72
CA SER A 212 -1.96 12.33 5.56
C SER A 212 -2.07 13.75 5.01
N PHE A 213 -3.26 14.34 5.09
CA PHE A 213 -3.45 15.76 4.81
C PHE A 213 -3.25 16.56 6.09
N LEU A 214 -2.00 16.90 6.38
CA LEU A 214 -1.64 17.65 7.57
C LEU A 214 -1.66 19.15 7.30
N ASP A 215 -2.46 19.86 8.05
CA ASP A 215 -2.30 21.31 8.21
C ASP A 215 -1.19 21.63 9.23
N ALA A 216 -0.67 22.86 9.18
CA ALA A 216 0.41 23.28 10.07
C ALA A 216 0.04 23.22 11.58
N GLY A 217 -1.25 23.40 11.91
CA GLY A 217 -1.72 23.32 13.28
C GLY A 217 -1.69 21.90 13.82
N SER A 218 -2.13 20.94 13.02
CA SER A 218 -2.07 19.51 13.37
C SER A 218 -0.62 19.01 13.43
N ALA A 219 0.22 19.47 12.50
CA ALA A 219 1.63 19.14 12.49
C ALA A 219 2.37 19.65 13.75
N ASP A 220 1.94 20.79 14.30
CA ASP A 220 2.55 21.42 15.48
C ASP A 220 1.77 21.10 16.75
N SER A 221 1.63 19.85 17.08
CA SER A 221 0.90 19.39 18.27
C SER A 221 1.77 19.27 19.53
N GLY A 222 2.91 19.98 19.58
CA GLY A 222 3.76 20.05 20.77
C GLY A 222 4.68 18.85 21.00
N TRP A 223 4.82 17.94 20.05
CA TRP A 223 5.72 16.79 20.17
C TRP A 223 7.18 17.17 20.40
N MET A 224 7.60 18.29 19.79
CA MET A 224 8.99 18.76 19.84
C MET A 224 9.28 19.69 21.03
N LEU A 225 8.27 19.95 21.89
CA LEU A 225 8.50 20.70 23.11
C LEU A 225 9.31 19.87 24.12
N PRO A 226 10.05 20.54 25.05
CA PRO A 226 10.70 19.82 26.14
C PRO A 226 9.71 18.92 26.88
N GLY A 227 10.02 17.62 26.99
CA GLY A 227 9.13 16.62 27.57
C GLY A 227 8.06 16.05 26.63
N GLY A 228 7.99 16.53 25.39
CA GLY A 228 7.14 15.94 24.34
C GLY A 228 7.66 14.61 23.83
N SER A 229 6.83 13.91 23.03
CA SER A 229 7.14 12.57 22.52
C SER A 229 8.05 12.54 21.28
N GLY A 230 8.48 13.69 20.79
CA GLY A 230 9.40 13.81 19.65
C GLY A 230 8.92 13.09 18.40
N ALA A 231 9.84 12.52 17.65
CA ALA A 231 9.55 11.78 16.43
C ALA A 231 8.64 10.56 16.66
N GLY A 232 8.73 9.91 17.82
CA GLY A 232 7.83 8.82 18.17
C GLY A 232 6.37 9.25 18.27
N GLY A 233 6.09 10.49 18.74
CA GLY A 233 4.74 11.07 18.73
C GLY A 233 4.25 11.36 17.32
N ALA A 234 5.12 11.91 16.49
CA ALA A 234 4.82 12.16 15.08
C ALA A 234 4.48 10.87 14.34
N LEU A 235 5.26 9.82 14.54
CA LEU A 235 4.99 8.51 13.92
C LEU A 235 3.64 7.95 14.35
N ARG A 236 3.35 7.95 15.66
CA ARG A 236 2.05 7.46 16.16
C ARG A 236 0.88 8.24 15.57
N PHE A 237 1.01 9.55 15.43
CA PHE A 237 0.00 10.37 14.77
C PHE A 237 -0.17 9.99 13.31
N LEU A 238 0.92 9.93 12.53
CA LEU A 238 0.88 9.56 11.11
C LEU A 238 0.29 8.16 10.88
N THR A 239 0.65 7.20 11.72
CA THR A 239 0.07 5.85 11.66
C THR A 239 -1.43 5.87 11.95
N SER A 240 -1.89 6.69 12.91
CA SER A 240 -3.32 6.85 13.20
C SER A 240 -4.09 7.53 12.08
N GLU A 241 -3.42 8.37 11.27
CA GLU A 241 -4.03 9.10 10.14
C GLU A 241 -4.10 8.28 8.84
N SER A 242 -3.31 7.21 8.69
CA SER A 242 -3.23 6.42 7.46
C SER A 242 -4.61 5.90 7.02
N GLN A 243 -5.39 5.37 7.96
CA GLN A 243 -6.76 4.92 7.71
C GLN A 243 -7.68 6.04 7.23
N LEU A 244 -7.51 7.28 7.72
CA LEU A 244 -8.34 8.42 7.29
C LEU A 244 -8.04 8.82 5.84
N ALA A 245 -6.79 8.70 5.43
CA ALA A 245 -6.40 8.94 4.04
C ALA A 245 -7.06 7.91 3.10
N ALA A 246 -7.04 6.63 3.47
CA ALA A 246 -7.72 5.56 2.73
C ALA A 246 -9.24 5.77 2.68
N GLN A 247 -9.89 6.09 3.81
CA GLN A 247 -11.32 6.40 3.87
C GLN A 247 -11.70 7.57 2.96
N ARG A 248 -10.91 8.65 2.98
CA ARG A 248 -11.13 9.81 2.11
C ARG A 248 -11.01 9.43 0.64
N ALA A 249 -9.97 8.68 0.28
CA ALA A 249 -9.76 8.20 -1.08
C ALA A 249 -10.95 7.37 -1.57
N LEU A 250 -11.35 6.36 -0.81
CA LEU A 250 -12.49 5.50 -1.12
C LEU A 250 -13.79 6.30 -1.22
N ALA A 251 -14.06 7.23 -0.30
CA ALA A 251 -15.24 8.08 -0.37
C ALA A 251 -15.27 8.88 -1.69
N THR A 252 -14.12 9.44 -2.13
CA THR A 252 -14.06 10.16 -3.41
C THR A 252 -14.29 9.24 -4.60
N MET A 253 -13.81 7.99 -4.56
CA MET A 253 -14.03 7.01 -5.63
C MET A 253 -15.49 6.56 -5.70
N VAL A 254 -16.12 6.27 -4.55
CA VAL A 254 -17.53 5.87 -4.47
C VAL A 254 -18.44 6.99 -4.96
N PHE A 255 -18.38 8.16 -4.31
CA PHE A 255 -19.27 9.29 -4.62
C PHE A 255 -18.91 9.98 -5.94
N GLY A 256 -17.64 9.90 -6.37
CA GLY A 256 -17.21 10.32 -7.70
C GLY A 256 -17.61 9.36 -8.82
N GLY A 257 -18.19 8.20 -8.50
CA GLY A 257 -18.72 7.23 -9.46
C GLY A 257 -17.65 6.41 -10.20
N VAL A 258 -16.44 6.31 -9.67
CA VAL A 258 -15.35 5.51 -10.29
C VAL A 258 -15.81 4.07 -10.48
N PHE A 259 -16.37 3.46 -9.45
CA PHE A 259 -16.79 2.05 -9.50
C PHE A 259 -18.02 1.79 -10.39
N ALA A 260 -18.81 2.83 -10.68
CA ALA A 260 -19.87 2.74 -11.69
C ALA A 260 -19.30 2.76 -13.11
N ARG A 261 -18.31 3.63 -13.37
CA ARG A 261 -17.67 3.75 -14.68
C ARG A 261 -16.67 2.63 -14.97
N HIS A 262 -16.01 2.11 -13.93
CA HIS A 262 -14.98 1.06 -13.99
C HIS A 262 -15.35 -0.14 -13.11
N PRO A 263 -16.37 -0.92 -13.47
CA PRO A 263 -16.91 -1.99 -12.61
C PRO A 263 -15.90 -3.11 -12.32
N ASN A 264 -14.93 -3.30 -13.19
CA ASN A 264 -13.90 -4.33 -13.05
C ASN A 264 -12.69 -3.86 -12.21
N LEU A 265 -12.54 -2.55 -11.97
CA LEU A 265 -11.43 -2.04 -11.16
C LEU A 265 -11.45 -2.66 -9.76
N THR A 266 -10.30 -3.17 -9.32
CA THR A 266 -10.09 -3.64 -7.95
C THR A 266 -9.17 -2.68 -7.21
N VAL A 267 -9.55 -2.33 -5.99
CA VAL A 267 -8.75 -1.58 -5.02
C VAL A 267 -8.39 -2.50 -3.88
N LEU A 268 -7.12 -2.58 -3.54
CA LEU A 268 -6.59 -3.36 -2.43
C LEU A 268 -6.03 -2.42 -1.36
N LEU A 269 -6.47 -2.60 -0.13
CA LEU A 269 -5.99 -1.85 1.03
C LEU A 269 -4.94 -2.68 1.77
N GLU A 270 -3.74 -2.12 1.88
CA GLU A 270 -2.60 -2.74 2.56
C GLU A 270 -2.08 -1.82 3.67
N GLU A 271 -1.77 -2.38 4.82
CA GLU A 271 -1.23 -1.69 6.00
C GLU A 271 -2.02 -0.45 6.47
N THR A 272 -3.31 -0.36 6.15
CA THR A 272 -4.14 0.79 6.54
C THR A 272 -4.99 0.52 7.76
N GLN A 273 -4.75 -0.59 8.48
CA GLN A 273 -5.66 -1.15 9.48
C GLN A 273 -7.10 -1.18 8.93
N VAL A 274 -7.80 -2.26 9.04
CA VAL A 274 -9.10 -2.39 8.35
C VAL A 274 -10.28 -2.64 9.28
N GLY A 275 -10.05 -2.61 10.60
CA GLY A 275 -11.10 -2.70 11.61
C GLY A 275 -12.21 -1.63 11.49
N TRP A 276 -11.90 -0.51 10.83
CA TRP A 276 -12.87 0.56 10.55
C TRP A 276 -13.81 0.26 9.38
N LEU A 277 -13.47 -0.70 8.51
CA LEU A 277 -14.10 -0.90 7.20
C LEU A 277 -15.61 -1.24 7.31
N PRO A 278 -16.07 -2.14 8.21
CA PRO A 278 -17.50 -2.43 8.33
C PRO A 278 -18.34 -1.20 8.67
N SER A 279 -17.90 -0.38 9.62
CA SER A 279 -18.60 0.83 10.02
C SER A 279 -18.58 1.92 8.94
N PHE A 280 -17.52 1.96 8.15
CA PHE A 280 -17.40 2.90 7.04
C PHE A 280 -18.33 2.52 5.89
N ILE A 281 -18.43 1.24 5.55
CA ILE A 281 -19.39 0.73 4.55
C ILE A 281 -20.81 1.07 4.97
N ASP A 282 -21.20 0.77 6.22
CA ASP A 282 -22.51 1.13 6.76
C ASP A 282 -22.77 2.65 6.66
N ARG A 283 -21.76 3.46 6.94
CA ARG A 283 -21.85 4.92 6.82
C ARG A 283 -22.08 5.37 5.37
N LEU A 284 -21.33 4.82 4.42
CA LEU A 284 -21.50 5.15 3.00
C LEU A 284 -22.89 4.72 2.52
N GLU A 285 -23.31 3.51 2.87
CA GLU A 285 -24.61 2.96 2.52
C GLU A 285 -25.77 3.86 3.00
N ARG A 286 -25.72 4.33 4.25
CA ARG A 286 -26.73 5.25 4.80
C ARG A 286 -26.82 6.57 4.04
N LEU A 287 -25.72 7.05 3.46
CA LEU A 287 -25.69 8.30 2.70
C LEU A 287 -26.32 8.18 1.29
N THR A 288 -26.61 6.97 0.83
CA THR A 288 -27.27 6.72 -0.46
C THR A 288 -28.75 6.34 -0.33
N GLN A 289 -29.30 6.37 0.90
CA GLN A 289 -30.68 5.97 1.16
C GLN A 289 -31.70 7.04 0.70
N PRO A 290 -32.86 6.62 0.17
CA PRO A 290 -33.85 7.52 -0.37
C PRO A 290 -34.37 8.61 0.58
N HIS A 291 -34.38 8.36 1.89
CA HIS A 291 -34.86 9.36 2.88
C HIS A 291 -33.96 10.60 2.98
N LEU A 292 -32.75 10.53 2.44
CA LEU A 292 -31.82 11.67 2.39
C LEU A 292 -31.92 12.47 1.09
N GLU A 293 -32.66 12.02 0.08
CA GLU A 293 -32.75 12.66 -1.24
C GLU A 293 -33.16 14.13 -1.16
N GLN A 294 -34.03 14.47 -0.21
CA GLN A 294 -34.43 15.86 0.03
C GLN A 294 -33.29 16.79 0.47
N PHE A 295 -32.17 16.23 0.96
CA PHE A 295 -31.01 16.98 1.47
C PHE A 295 -29.78 16.86 0.57
N ILE A 296 -29.62 15.71 -0.09
CA ILE A 296 -28.43 15.34 -0.85
C ILE A 296 -28.82 14.76 -2.20
N ASN A 297 -29.40 15.19 -3.10
CA ASN A 297 -29.74 14.60 -4.42
C ASN A 297 -30.00 13.08 -4.44
N VAL A 298 -30.71 12.61 -5.43
CA VAL A 298 -30.94 11.19 -5.70
C VAL A 298 -29.63 10.50 -5.99
N TRP A 299 -29.42 9.33 -5.42
CA TRP A 299 -28.30 8.46 -5.76
C TRP A 299 -28.42 7.99 -7.21
N PRO A 300 -27.44 8.29 -8.09
CA PRO A 300 -27.64 8.13 -9.54
C PRO A 300 -27.25 6.75 -10.08
N TYR A 301 -26.82 5.81 -9.23
CA TYR A 301 -26.29 4.52 -9.65
C TYR A 301 -27.22 3.38 -9.23
N GLU A 302 -27.17 2.25 -10.00
CA GLU A 302 -27.97 1.05 -9.72
C GLU A 302 -27.53 0.33 -8.44
N LEU A 303 -26.20 0.22 -8.24
CA LEU A 303 -25.63 -0.34 -7.03
C LEU A 303 -25.55 0.72 -5.93
N SER A 304 -25.79 0.32 -4.71
CA SER A 304 -25.57 1.16 -3.54
C SER A 304 -24.08 1.39 -3.28
N ALA A 305 -23.76 2.32 -2.39
CA ALA A 305 -22.36 2.57 -2.02
C ALA A 305 -21.71 1.34 -1.35
N GLY A 306 -22.47 0.60 -0.55
CA GLY A 306 -22.00 -0.65 0.06
C GLY A 306 -21.71 -1.72 -0.99
N GLU A 307 -22.61 -1.91 -1.96
CA GLU A 307 -22.42 -2.87 -3.04
C GLU A 307 -21.20 -2.53 -3.91
N PHE A 308 -20.90 -1.24 -4.14
CA PHE A 308 -19.64 -0.84 -4.78
C PHE A 308 -18.41 -1.25 -3.96
N MET A 309 -18.46 -1.06 -2.64
CA MET A 309 -17.35 -1.45 -1.76
C MET A 309 -17.14 -2.97 -1.80
N TYR A 310 -18.18 -3.77 -1.63
CA TYR A 310 -18.10 -5.24 -1.67
C TYR A 310 -17.56 -5.76 -3.01
N ARG A 311 -17.98 -5.18 -4.13
CA ARG A 311 -17.53 -5.58 -5.45
C ARG A 311 -16.07 -5.21 -5.73
N ASN A 312 -15.68 -3.98 -5.39
CA ASN A 312 -14.45 -3.37 -5.91
C ASN A 312 -13.30 -3.31 -4.91
N VAL A 313 -13.55 -3.49 -3.60
CA VAL A 313 -12.52 -3.31 -2.58
C VAL A 313 -12.15 -4.63 -1.92
N ARG A 314 -10.86 -4.83 -1.70
CA ARG A 314 -10.28 -5.91 -0.88
C ARG A 314 -9.36 -5.29 0.15
N ALA A 315 -9.13 -6.01 1.26
CA ALA A 315 -8.38 -5.47 2.38
C ALA A 315 -7.63 -6.55 3.14
N THR A 316 -6.40 -6.25 3.54
CA THR A 316 -5.59 -7.11 4.39
C THR A 316 -5.73 -6.71 5.85
N PRO A 317 -5.98 -7.64 6.78
CA PRO A 317 -5.93 -7.34 8.20
C PRO A 317 -4.49 -7.25 8.68
N LEU A 318 -4.22 -6.35 9.60
CA LEU A 318 -2.92 -6.20 10.25
C LEU A 318 -3.07 -6.54 11.74
N VAL A 319 -2.93 -7.83 12.06
CA VAL A 319 -3.23 -8.39 13.40
C VAL A 319 -2.35 -7.77 14.48
N SER A 320 -1.08 -7.55 14.20
CA SER A 320 -0.14 -6.92 15.14
C SER A 320 -0.53 -5.50 15.53
N GLN A 321 -1.32 -4.82 14.70
CA GLN A 321 -1.84 -3.47 14.95
C GLN A 321 -3.28 -3.46 15.46
N GLY A 322 -3.84 -4.62 15.80
CA GLY A 322 -5.12 -4.75 16.49
C GLY A 322 -6.31 -5.12 15.62
N ASP A 323 -6.13 -5.45 14.35
CA ASP A 323 -7.21 -6.00 13.53
C ASP A 323 -7.56 -7.41 14.02
N ASP A 324 -8.85 -7.68 14.15
CA ASP A 324 -9.41 -9.00 14.47
C ASP A 324 -9.91 -9.67 13.19
N THR A 325 -9.04 -10.49 12.60
CA THR A 325 -9.33 -11.17 11.33
C THR A 325 -10.60 -12.01 11.39
N VAL A 326 -10.81 -12.74 12.51
CA VAL A 326 -11.99 -13.60 12.66
C VAL A 326 -13.28 -12.78 12.71
N SER A 327 -13.25 -11.67 13.46
CA SER A 327 -14.37 -10.74 13.53
C SER A 327 -14.67 -10.10 12.17
N LEU A 328 -13.63 -9.70 11.44
CA LEU A 328 -13.75 -9.11 10.11
C LEU A 328 -14.29 -10.11 9.09
N LEU A 329 -13.81 -11.34 9.11
CA LEU A 329 -14.34 -12.43 8.28
C LEU A 329 -15.81 -12.74 8.59
N GLY A 330 -16.24 -12.55 9.83
CA GLY A 330 -17.66 -12.67 10.20
C GLY A 330 -18.55 -11.54 9.69
N GLN A 331 -18.00 -10.36 9.39
CA GLN A 331 -18.74 -9.16 8.99
C GLN A 331 -18.65 -8.87 7.49
N ILE A 332 -17.47 -9.01 6.89
CA ILE A 332 -17.16 -8.65 5.50
C ILE A 332 -16.30 -9.72 4.82
N PRO A 333 -16.73 -11.00 4.82
CA PRO A 333 -15.90 -12.14 4.40
C PRO A 333 -15.34 -12.00 2.99
N GLU A 334 -16.13 -11.46 2.06
CA GLU A 334 -15.76 -11.34 0.64
C GLU A 334 -14.68 -10.28 0.39
N MET A 335 -14.50 -9.36 1.33
CA MET A 335 -13.54 -8.26 1.20
C MET A 335 -12.17 -8.60 1.78
N MET A 336 -12.11 -9.56 2.70
CA MET A 336 -10.87 -9.91 3.39
C MET A 336 -9.99 -10.82 2.54
N VAL A 337 -8.71 -10.47 2.45
CA VAL A 337 -7.69 -11.23 1.73
C VAL A 337 -6.44 -11.40 2.58
N PHE A 338 -5.68 -12.46 2.32
CA PHE A 338 -4.52 -12.85 3.11
C PHE A 338 -3.26 -12.08 2.70
N SER A 339 -2.49 -11.67 3.69
CA SER A 339 -1.14 -11.14 3.52
C SER A 339 -0.20 -11.56 4.65
N THR A 340 1.08 -11.62 4.37
CA THR A 340 2.11 -11.81 5.38
C THR A 340 2.77 -10.51 5.79
N ASP A 341 2.82 -9.53 4.91
CA ASP A 341 3.64 -8.32 5.05
C ASP A 341 5.11 -8.68 5.32
N PHE A 342 5.55 -9.84 4.79
CA PHE A 342 6.92 -10.32 4.97
C PHE A 342 7.91 -9.42 4.20
N PRO A 343 9.03 -9.00 4.80
CA PRO A 343 9.59 -9.40 6.08
C PRO A 343 9.38 -8.38 7.21
N HIS A 344 8.39 -7.52 7.14
CA HIS A 344 8.17 -6.48 8.13
C HIS A 344 7.80 -7.03 9.52
N PRO A 345 8.28 -6.43 10.64
CA PRO A 345 8.04 -6.93 11.98
C PRO A 345 6.58 -6.80 12.43
N GLU A 346 5.83 -5.87 11.83
CA GLU A 346 4.39 -5.71 11.99
C GLU A 346 3.56 -6.71 11.21
N GLY A 347 4.17 -7.42 10.26
CA GLY A 347 3.51 -8.39 9.42
C GLY A 347 2.95 -9.60 10.17
N ASN A 348 2.04 -10.30 9.54
CA ASN A 348 1.46 -11.52 10.07
C ASN A 348 2.47 -12.67 9.93
N ASP A 349 2.64 -13.47 10.98
CA ASP A 349 3.32 -14.74 10.80
C ASP A 349 2.47 -15.63 9.89
N VAL A 350 3.12 -16.29 8.93
CA VAL A 350 2.44 -17.15 7.97
C VAL A 350 1.57 -18.15 8.73
N PHE A 351 0.27 -18.08 8.51
CA PHE A 351 -0.75 -18.94 9.14
C PHE A 351 -0.88 -18.82 10.67
N TYR A 352 -0.20 -17.90 11.33
CA TYR A 352 -0.31 -17.69 12.76
C TYR A 352 -1.32 -16.59 13.10
N ASP A 353 -2.56 -16.82 12.77
CA ASP A 353 -3.69 -16.21 13.49
C ASP A 353 -4.41 -17.33 14.20
N PRO A 354 -4.34 -17.42 15.56
CA PRO A 354 -4.94 -18.52 16.32
C PRO A 354 -6.44 -18.63 16.13
N GLY A 355 -7.08 -17.60 15.59
CA GLY A 355 -8.50 -17.62 15.22
C GLY A 355 -8.79 -18.32 13.90
N LEU A 356 -7.84 -18.36 12.95
CA LEU A 356 -8.09 -18.92 11.62
C LEU A 356 -8.37 -20.42 11.62
N ASP A 357 -7.83 -21.15 12.60
CA ASP A 357 -8.12 -22.59 12.75
C ASP A 357 -9.55 -22.88 13.23
N ALA A 358 -10.21 -21.88 13.83
CA ALA A 358 -11.57 -22.00 14.34
C ALA A 358 -12.65 -21.63 13.31
N ILE A 359 -12.29 -21.04 12.16
CA ILE A 359 -13.25 -20.67 11.13
C ILE A 359 -13.55 -21.84 10.18
N ASP A 360 -14.72 -21.77 9.54
CA ASP A 360 -15.13 -22.71 8.50
C ASP A 360 -14.09 -22.83 7.39
N GLY A 361 -13.83 -24.07 6.91
CA GLY A 361 -12.81 -24.32 5.90
C GLY A 361 -13.05 -23.62 4.58
N ALA A 362 -14.32 -23.40 4.16
CA ALA A 362 -14.65 -22.66 2.96
C ALA A 362 -14.32 -21.17 3.14
N LEU A 363 -14.67 -20.58 4.29
CA LEU A 363 -14.37 -19.19 4.59
C LEU A 363 -12.84 -18.95 4.66
N ARG A 364 -12.11 -19.90 5.27
CA ARG A 364 -10.64 -19.85 5.29
C ARG A 364 -10.05 -19.90 3.88
N GLN A 365 -10.57 -20.78 3.02
CA GLN A 365 -10.11 -20.89 1.64
C GLN A 365 -10.37 -19.62 0.83
N SER A 366 -11.55 -19.00 1.02
CA SER A 366 -11.89 -17.73 0.39
C SER A 366 -10.92 -16.62 0.82
N PHE A 367 -10.64 -16.52 2.12
CA PHE A 367 -9.68 -15.56 2.66
C PHE A 367 -8.25 -15.77 2.12
N LEU A 368 -7.77 -17.02 2.10
CA LEU A 368 -6.40 -17.33 1.72
C LEU A 368 -6.10 -17.13 0.23
N GLY A 369 -7.12 -17.17 -0.66
CA GLY A 369 -6.83 -17.02 -2.08
C GLY A 369 -8.02 -16.76 -2.99
N GLU A 370 -9.22 -17.35 -2.75
CA GLU A 370 -10.32 -17.24 -3.72
C GLU A 370 -10.86 -15.82 -3.87
N ASN A 371 -10.92 -15.04 -2.77
CA ASN A 371 -11.40 -13.67 -2.82
C ASN A 371 -10.57 -12.77 -3.75
N ILE A 372 -9.24 -12.92 -3.74
CA ILE A 372 -8.37 -12.14 -4.62
C ILE A 372 -8.30 -12.75 -6.02
N ALA A 373 -8.32 -14.07 -6.17
CA ALA A 373 -8.40 -14.73 -7.47
C ALA A 373 -9.64 -14.31 -8.25
N ALA A 374 -10.80 -14.24 -7.60
CA ALA A 374 -12.04 -13.75 -8.19
C ALA A 374 -11.94 -12.29 -8.69
N CYS A 375 -11.09 -11.47 -8.09
CA CYS A 375 -10.83 -10.12 -8.60
C CYS A 375 -10.05 -10.15 -9.92
N PHE A 376 -9.04 -10.98 -10.04
CA PHE A 376 -8.31 -11.15 -11.30
C PHE A 376 -9.21 -11.73 -12.40
N GLU A 377 -10.08 -12.71 -12.09
CA GLU A 377 -11.08 -13.22 -13.03
C GLU A 377 -12.04 -12.13 -13.51
N ARG A 378 -12.56 -11.30 -12.58
CA ARG A 378 -13.46 -10.18 -12.91
C ARG A 378 -12.78 -9.15 -13.82
N MET A 379 -11.50 -8.91 -13.64
CA MET A 379 -10.70 -8.03 -14.52
C MET A 379 -10.39 -8.68 -15.89
N GLY A 380 -10.77 -9.94 -16.10
CA GLY A 380 -10.54 -10.66 -17.36
C GLY A 380 -9.12 -11.20 -17.55
N ASP A 381 -8.33 -11.24 -16.48
CA ASP A 381 -6.93 -11.68 -16.50
C ASP A 381 -6.62 -12.57 -15.28
N PRO A 382 -7.23 -13.79 -15.24
CA PRO A 382 -7.05 -14.70 -14.12
C PRO A 382 -5.58 -15.04 -13.88
N VAL A 383 -5.20 -15.18 -12.63
CA VAL A 383 -3.86 -15.65 -12.27
C VAL A 383 -3.79 -17.16 -12.39
N GLU A 384 -2.77 -17.64 -13.08
CA GLU A 384 -2.47 -19.07 -13.13
C GLU A 384 -1.66 -19.44 -11.88
N VAL A 385 -2.16 -20.39 -11.10
CA VAL A 385 -1.41 -20.94 -9.97
C VAL A 385 -0.57 -22.09 -10.47
N PRO A 386 0.77 -22.00 -10.44
CA PRO A 386 1.63 -23.09 -10.86
C PRO A 386 1.37 -24.33 -10.00
N SER A 387 1.35 -25.50 -10.63
CA SER A 387 1.34 -26.78 -9.89
C SER A 387 2.68 -26.92 -9.16
N ARG A 388 2.63 -27.06 -7.84
CA ARG A 388 3.81 -27.38 -7.01
C ARG A 388 4.39 -28.74 -7.38
#